data_e82c3920e7642337d06e106d89ee801f
#
_entry.id   e82c3920e7642337d06e106d89ee801f
#
_cell.length_a   1.000
_cell.length_b   1.000
_cell.length_c   1.000
_cell.angle_alpha   90.00
_cell.angle_beta   90.00
_cell.angle_gamma   90.00
#
_symmetry.space_group_name_H-M   'P 1'
#
loop_
_entity.id
_entity.type
_entity.pdbx_description
1 polymer ?
#
loop_
_entity_poly.entity_id
_entity_poly.type
_entity_poly.pdbx_seq_one_letter_code
_entity_poly.pdbx_strand_id
1 'polypeptide(L)'
;MRLKYRLLLKIILLAACISFCNHIEAQTLPVDSLKTDSLHKQTEKPVESLSAQYDVADLFHDIFQPNKKPDLLKKPSGITIVPNVAANPSIGAQIGIKAVAGRKLGSDPNTLMSVAATSASVTTKGIIYFYINHNVYTPGNKWNLQGNLVIAKTVTPDFGLGIGQAPATGNTADQILANPERKGRALHSLYFNFREKVYKEIDKGLFVGAGVSFDIRRNIEEGTSANSPTPYKIYNERYGFAQDKYTANGLLFNIQYTTRDNLNRAYKGIYVDAGFRANQSWMGSSKNALQFTTDFRKYFSLSTSRPEHVIAFWNWGSYLLSGAVPYLELSGTAKDPGFRSGRGYTTGYFKGTQYNYSEIEYRFPITNNNFLSGVTFFNLQTANDEAGTKLFEHWQPGYGGGLRVLFNKATRTNLCLDYAWGKYGARGFFLGLNEAF
;
A
#
# COMPACT_ATOMS: atom_id res chain seq x y z
N MET A 1 19.45 -6.40 33.20
CA MET A 1 18.21 -7.17 33.46
C MET A 1 16.94 -6.52 32.96
N ARG A 2 16.71 -5.20 33.08
CA ARG A 2 15.47 -4.53 32.64
C ARG A 2 15.20 -4.53 31.13
N LEU A 3 16.22 -4.69 30.26
CA LEU A 3 16.06 -4.68 28.80
C LEU A 3 15.45 -5.98 28.27
N LYS A 4 15.79 -7.14 28.86
CA LYS A 4 15.27 -8.45 28.47
C LYS A 4 13.77 -8.61 28.75
N TYR A 5 13.27 -8.03 29.85
CA TYR A 5 11.85 -8.08 30.19
C TYR A 5 10.97 -7.23 29.26
N ARG A 6 11.49 -6.10 28.73
CA ARG A 6 10.75 -5.28 27.77
C ARG A 6 10.62 -5.93 26.40
N LEU A 7 11.62 -6.71 25.98
CA LEU A 7 11.54 -7.46 24.72
C LEU A 7 10.58 -8.65 24.86
N LEU A 8 10.63 -9.37 25.98
CA LEU A 8 9.72 -10.48 26.27
C LEU A 8 8.26 -10.03 26.36
N LEU A 9 8.00 -8.88 26.98
CA LEU A 9 6.65 -8.31 27.09
C LEU A 9 6.08 -7.91 25.71
N LYS A 10 6.92 -7.41 24.81
CA LYS A 10 6.51 -7.07 23.43
C LYS A 10 6.23 -8.33 22.60
N ILE A 11 6.96 -9.42 22.80
CA ILE A 11 6.72 -10.71 22.13
C ILE A 11 5.44 -11.35 22.69
N ILE A 12 5.17 -11.24 23.98
CA ILE A 12 3.94 -11.73 24.61
C ILE A 12 2.71 -10.93 24.14
N LEU A 13 2.83 -9.61 23.96
CA LEU A 13 1.76 -8.79 23.37
C LEU A 13 1.47 -9.16 21.91
N LEU A 14 2.49 -9.48 21.13
CA LEU A 14 2.31 -9.96 19.75
C LEU A 14 1.64 -11.34 19.71
N ALA A 15 2.04 -12.25 20.60
CA ALA A 15 1.43 -13.57 20.78
C ALA A 15 0.00 -13.48 21.31
N ALA A 16 -0.31 -12.53 22.19
CA ALA A 16 -1.66 -12.29 22.69
C ALA A 16 -2.60 -11.78 21.59
N CYS A 17 -2.12 -10.92 20.69
CA CYS A 17 -2.91 -10.48 19.52
C CYS A 17 -3.24 -11.65 18.57
N ILE A 18 -2.32 -12.59 18.41
CA ILE A 18 -2.55 -13.80 17.60
C ILE A 18 -3.53 -14.76 18.30
N SER A 19 -3.45 -14.91 19.64
CA SER A 19 -4.37 -15.74 20.43
C SER A 19 -5.79 -15.15 20.49
N PHE A 20 -5.95 -13.84 20.49
CA PHE A 20 -7.28 -13.21 20.50
C PHE A 20 -8.05 -13.44 19.20
N CYS A 21 -7.34 -13.66 18.08
CA CYS A 21 -7.98 -14.00 16.80
C CYS A 21 -8.54 -15.43 16.75
N ASN A 22 -8.11 -16.33 17.63
CA ASN A 22 -8.54 -17.74 17.64
C ASN A 22 -9.70 -18.04 18.60
N HIS A 23 -10.19 -17.08 19.38
CA HIS A 23 -11.22 -17.30 20.41
C HIS A 23 -12.60 -16.70 20.09
N ILE A 24 -12.86 -16.36 18.84
CA ILE A 24 -14.23 -16.07 18.39
C ILE A 24 -14.75 -17.29 17.62
N GLU A 25 -14.94 -18.39 18.31
CA GLU A 25 -15.80 -19.46 17.87
C GLU A 25 -17.26 -19.10 18.22
N ALA A 26 -18.09 -19.05 17.19
CA ALA A 26 -19.52 -18.93 17.35
C ALA A 26 -20.02 -20.17 18.13
N GLN A 27 -20.71 -19.94 19.23
CA GLN A 27 -21.41 -20.99 19.99
C GLN A 27 -22.43 -21.66 19.05
N THR A 28 -22.17 -22.90 18.68
CA THR A 28 -23.16 -23.78 18.06
C THR A 28 -23.96 -24.48 19.15
N LEU A 29 -25.27 -24.24 19.16
CA LEU A 29 -26.19 -25.02 19.97
C LEU A 29 -26.23 -26.48 19.47
N PRO A 30 -26.38 -27.47 20.35
CA PRO A 30 -26.39 -28.87 19.96
C PRO A 30 -27.70 -29.21 19.21
N VAL A 31 -27.56 -29.81 18.04
CA VAL A 31 -28.70 -30.44 17.33
C VAL A 31 -28.60 -31.94 17.51
N ASP A 32 -29.62 -32.47 18.10
CA ASP A 32 -29.86 -33.89 18.32
C ASP A 32 -29.91 -34.70 17.03
N SER A 33 -29.47 -35.93 17.15
CA SER A 33 -29.41 -36.95 16.12
C SER A 33 -30.75 -37.31 15.55
N LEU A 34 -30.93 -37.29 14.23
CA LEU A 34 -31.84 -38.22 13.51
C LEU A 34 -31.25 -38.56 12.14
N LYS A 35 -31.38 -39.86 11.89
CA LYS A 35 -30.83 -40.64 10.79
C LYS A 35 -31.43 -40.29 9.42
N THR A 36 -30.68 -40.65 8.40
CA THR A 36 -31.04 -41.29 7.13
C THR A 36 -30.95 -40.45 5.86
N ASP A 37 -30.03 -40.93 5.03
CA ASP A 37 -30.02 -41.02 3.57
C ASP A 37 -30.81 -39.98 2.75
N SER A 38 -30.05 -39.13 2.11
CA SER A 38 -30.19 -38.88 0.67
C SER A 38 -29.04 -38.00 0.18
N LEU A 39 -28.43 -38.42 -0.90
CA LEU A 39 -27.48 -37.62 -1.70
C LEU A 39 -28.11 -36.26 -2.04
N HIS A 40 -27.80 -35.23 -1.27
CA HIS A 40 -27.98 -33.86 -1.70
C HIS A 40 -26.61 -33.33 -2.13
N LYS A 41 -26.38 -33.32 -3.46
CA LYS A 41 -25.52 -32.36 -4.09
C LYS A 41 -25.85 -31.01 -3.47
N GLN A 42 -24.97 -30.53 -2.58
CA GLN A 42 -24.92 -29.09 -2.27
C GLN A 42 -24.58 -28.39 -3.57
N THR A 43 -25.55 -27.94 -4.27
CA THR A 43 -25.45 -26.92 -5.28
C THR A 43 -24.91 -25.69 -4.54
N GLU A 44 -23.61 -25.44 -4.65
CA GLU A 44 -23.03 -24.12 -4.39
C GLU A 44 -23.93 -23.14 -5.15
N LYS A 45 -24.64 -22.26 -4.41
CA LYS A 45 -25.34 -21.15 -5.04
C LYS A 45 -24.33 -20.39 -5.89
N PRO A 46 -24.64 -20.14 -7.17
CA PRO A 46 -23.67 -19.42 -8.03
C PRO A 46 -23.32 -18.11 -7.35
N VAL A 47 -22.04 -17.87 -7.14
CA VAL A 47 -21.49 -16.54 -7.02
C VAL A 47 -22.24 -15.70 -8.06
N GLU A 48 -22.84 -14.57 -7.66
CA GLU A 48 -23.55 -13.63 -8.54
C GLU A 48 -22.84 -13.59 -9.88
N SER A 49 -23.50 -14.04 -10.92
CA SER A 49 -22.83 -14.25 -12.21
C SER A 49 -22.22 -12.94 -12.64
N LEU A 50 -20.99 -12.93 -13.12
CA LEU A 50 -20.34 -11.75 -13.71
C LEU A 50 -21.25 -11.03 -14.71
N SER A 51 -22.24 -11.73 -15.26
CA SER A 51 -23.28 -11.19 -16.14
C SER A 51 -24.27 -10.22 -15.45
N ALA A 52 -24.38 -10.24 -14.11
CA ALA A 52 -25.21 -9.28 -13.37
C ALA A 52 -24.48 -7.97 -13.05
N GLN A 53 -23.15 -7.95 -13.17
CA GLN A 53 -22.34 -6.75 -12.94
C GLN A 53 -22.15 -5.98 -14.24
N TYR A 54 -22.10 -4.65 -14.13
CA TYR A 54 -21.90 -3.72 -15.25
C TYR A 54 -20.61 -2.96 -15.05
N ASP A 55 -19.75 -2.91 -16.06
CA ASP A 55 -18.47 -2.21 -15.99
C ASP A 55 -18.29 -1.19 -17.11
N VAL A 56 -17.12 -0.53 -17.13
CA VAL A 56 -16.81 0.50 -18.13
C VAL A 56 -16.80 -0.08 -19.56
N ALA A 57 -16.43 -1.34 -19.75
CA ALA A 57 -16.47 -1.99 -21.06
C ALA A 57 -17.92 -2.19 -21.55
N ASP A 58 -18.84 -2.56 -20.65
CA ASP A 58 -20.27 -2.67 -20.96
C ASP A 58 -20.84 -1.29 -21.33
N LEU A 59 -20.47 -0.23 -20.59
CA LEU A 59 -20.87 1.15 -20.90
C LEU A 59 -20.43 1.59 -22.31
N PHE A 60 -19.16 1.34 -22.66
CA PHE A 60 -18.66 1.66 -24.00
C PHE A 60 -19.35 0.83 -25.07
N HIS A 61 -19.62 -0.45 -24.80
CA HIS A 61 -20.38 -1.30 -25.73
C HIS A 61 -21.77 -0.73 -25.98
N ASP A 62 -22.52 -0.38 -24.95
CA ASP A 62 -23.89 0.13 -25.06
C ASP A 62 -23.96 1.49 -25.80
N ILE A 63 -22.93 2.34 -25.62
CA ILE A 63 -22.86 3.64 -26.31
C ILE A 63 -22.48 3.48 -27.78
N PHE A 64 -21.47 2.64 -28.10
CA PHE A 64 -20.88 2.61 -29.45
C PHE A 64 -21.34 1.41 -30.29
N GLN A 65 -21.90 0.33 -29.69
CA GLN A 65 -22.32 -0.88 -30.35
C GLN A 65 -23.65 -1.46 -29.81
N PRO A 66 -24.72 -0.64 -29.70
CA PRO A 66 -25.95 -1.05 -28.98
C PRO A 66 -26.67 -2.26 -29.60
N ASN A 67 -26.41 -2.56 -30.87
CA ASN A 67 -27.09 -3.65 -31.61
C ASN A 67 -26.29 -4.95 -31.67
N LYS A 68 -25.08 -5.01 -31.07
CA LYS A 68 -24.29 -6.24 -30.97
C LYS A 68 -24.41 -6.82 -29.57
N LYS A 69 -24.80 -8.10 -29.44
CA LYS A 69 -24.72 -8.79 -28.17
C LYS A 69 -23.26 -8.87 -27.72
N PRO A 70 -22.93 -8.58 -26.45
CA PRO A 70 -21.58 -8.74 -25.93
C PRO A 70 -21.10 -10.17 -26.15
N ASP A 71 -19.94 -10.36 -26.74
CA ASP A 71 -19.34 -11.68 -26.90
C ASP A 71 -18.76 -12.15 -25.55
N LEU A 72 -19.63 -12.79 -24.75
CA LEU A 72 -19.30 -13.33 -23.42
C LEU A 72 -18.22 -14.43 -23.46
N LEU A 73 -17.86 -14.91 -24.65
CA LEU A 73 -16.87 -15.99 -24.85
C LEU A 73 -15.44 -15.49 -25.08
N LYS A 74 -15.25 -14.21 -25.31
CA LYS A 74 -13.89 -13.66 -25.37
C LYS A 74 -13.25 -13.71 -23.99
N LYS A 75 -12.53 -14.80 -23.71
CA LYS A 75 -11.59 -14.84 -22.57
C LYS A 75 -10.69 -13.59 -22.68
N PRO A 76 -10.61 -12.76 -21.62
CA PRO A 76 -9.65 -11.67 -21.62
C PRO A 76 -8.25 -12.30 -21.50
N SER A 77 -7.72 -12.76 -22.63
CA SER A 77 -6.37 -13.27 -22.74
C SER A 77 -5.56 -12.27 -23.54
N GLY A 78 -4.81 -11.44 -22.84
CA GLY A 78 -3.95 -10.48 -23.53
C GLY A 78 -3.48 -9.35 -22.64
N ILE A 79 -2.59 -8.55 -23.19
CA ILE A 79 -2.15 -7.30 -22.60
C ILE A 79 -3.23 -6.26 -22.86
N THR A 80 -3.74 -5.64 -21.80
CA THR A 80 -4.68 -4.52 -21.89
C THR A 80 -3.89 -3.21 -21.75
N ILE A 81 -3.99 -2.34 -22.76
CA ILE A 81 -3.39 -1.00 -22.73
C ILE A 81 -4.49 -0.01 -22.35
N VAL A 82 -4.23 0.77 -21.31
CA VAL A 82 -5.18 1.79 -20.80
C VAL A 82 -4.46 3.12 -20.57
N PRO A 83 -5.18 4.25 -20.67
CA PRO A 83 -4.67 5.51 -20.16
C PRO A 83 -4.31 5.40 -18.68
N ASN A 84 -3.17 5.97 -18.29
CA ASN A 84 -2.77 6.08 -16.89
C ASN A 84 -3.02 7.51 -16.42
N VAL A 85 -4.20 7.74 -15.84
CA VAL A 85 -4.60 9.05 -15.33
C VAL A 85 -4.68 8.96 -13.81
N ALA A 86 -4.03 9.89 -13.12
CA ALA A 86 -4.08 10.01 -11.68
C ALA A 86 -3.96 11.48 -11.27
N ALA A 87 -4.43 11.79 -10.07
CA ALA A 87 -4.21 13.09 -9.48
C ALA A 87 -4.19 12.98 -7.95
N ASN A 88 -3.24 13.66 -7.33
CA ASN A 88 -3.21 13.84 -5.88
C ASN A 88 -2.29 15.02 -5.52
N PRO A 89 -2.32 15.48 -4.25
CA PRO A 89 -1.51 16.61 -3.83
C PRO A 89 0.02 16.41 -3.98
N SER A 90 0.51 15.16 -4.02
CA SER A 90 1.94 14.85 -4.16
C SER A 90 2.44 15.06 -5.57
N ILE A 91 1.69 14.58 -6.56
CA ILE A 91 2.12 14.54 -7.97
C ILE A 91 1.47 15.62 -8.84
N GLY A 92 0.40 16.27 -8.36
CA GLY A 92 -0.50 17.06 -9.20
C GLY A 92 -1.34 16.17 -10.10
N ALA A 93 -1.60 16.57 -11.33
CA ALA A 93 -2.23 15.74 -12.35
C ALA A 93 -1.17 14.93 -13.11
N GLN A 94 -1.48 13.67 -13.38
CA GLN A 94 -0.66 12.70 -14.12
C GLN A 94 -1.38 12.24 -15.35
N ILE A 95 -0.65 12.12 -16.45
CA ILE A 95 -1.09 11.46 -17.68
C ILE A 95 0.00 10.50 -18.17
N GLY A 96 -0.41 9.38 -18.73
CA GLY A 96 0.50 8.38 -19.24
C GLY A 96 -0.21 7.21 -19.90
N ILE A 97 0.55 6.15 -20.15
CA ILE A 97 0.07 4.88 -20.70
C ILE A 97 0.44 3.77 -19.73
N LYS A 98 -0.47 2.84 -19.53
CA LYS A 98 -0.29 1.65 -18.70
C LYS A 98 -0.69 0.40 -19.48
N ALA A 99 0.19 -0.58 -19.51
CA ALA A 99 -0.12 -1.92 -19.98
C ALA A 99 -0.24 -2.87 -18.79
N VAL A 100 -1.29 -3.69 -18.77
CA VAL A 100 -1.57 -4.67 -17.72
C VAL A 100 -1.82 -6.03 -18.35
N ALA A 101 -1.18 -7.06 -17.82
CA ALA A 101 -1.45 -8.45 -18.16
C ALA A 101 -1.85 -9.20 -16.89
N GLY A 102 -2.89 -10.02 -16.97
CA GLY A 102 -3.34 -10.88 -15.89
C GLY A 102 -3.64 -12.30 -16.39
N ARG A 103 -3.11 -13.31 -15.71
CA ARG A 103 -3.33 -14.72 -16.07
C ARG A 103 -3.22 -15.63 -14.85
N LYS A 104 -4.09 -16.63 -14.76
CA LYS A 104 -3.86 -17.80 -13.89
C LYS A 104 -2.88 -18.75 -14.58
N LEU A 105 -1.84 -19.17 -13.89
CA LEU A 105 -0.87 -20.14 -14.40
C LEU A 105 -1.25 -21.54 -13.94
N GLY A 106 -1.24 -22.50 -14.89
CA GLY A 106 -1.64 -23.88 -14.65
C GLY A 106 -3.17 -24.10 -14.67
N SER A 107 -3.58 -25.32 -14.36
CA SER A 107 -4.98 -25.80 -14.41
C SER A 107 -5.66 -25.84 -13.04
N ASP A 108 -4.93 -25.66 -11.94
CA ASP A 108 -5.49 -25.67 -10.59
C ASP A 108 -6.40 -24.45 -10.37
N PRO A 109 -7.72 -24.66 -10.07
CA PRO A 109 -8.67 -23.57 -9.86
C PRO A 109 -8.32 -22.67 -8.67
N ASN A 110 -7.56 -23.17 -7.69
CA ASN A 110 -7.13 -22.42 -6.52
C ASN A 110 -5.91 -21.54 -6.77
N THR A 111 -5.23 -21.68 -7.92
CA THR A 111 -4.11 -20.80 -8.27
C THR A 111 -4.57 -19.36 -8.32
N LEU A 112 -3.88 -18.49 -7.60
CA LEU A 112 -4.14 -17.07 -7.60
C LEU A 112 -3.79 -16.44 -8.96
N MET A 113 -4.45 -15.34 -9.30
CA MET A 113 -4.19 -14.64 -10.56
C MET A 113 -2.82 -13.95 -10.49
N SER A 114 -1.98 -14.27 -11.44
CA SER A 114 -0.73 -13.54 -11.69
C SER A 114 -1.03 -12.25 -12.44
N VAL A 115 -0.39 -11.16 -12.04
CA VAL A 115 -0.55 -9.83 -12.66
C VAL A 115 0.81 -9.22 -12.91
N ALA A 116 0.99 -8.64 -14.07
CA ALA A 116 2.13 -7.78 -14.40
C ALA A 116 1.62 -6.47 -14.99
N ALA A 117 2.28 -5.37 -14.69
CA ALA A 117 1.95 -4.08 -15.26
C ALA A 117 3.21 -3.26 -15.53
N THR A 118 3.16 -2.46 -16.58
CA THR A 118 4.17 -1.44 -16.88
C THR A 118 3.49 -0.13 -17.20
N SER A 119 4.11 0.98 -16.86
CA SER A 119 3.57 2.31 -17.16
C SER A 119 4.68 3.33 -17.38
N ALA A 120 4.40 4.26 -18.30
CA ALA A 120 5.16 5.49 -18.48
C ALA A 120 4.23 6.68 -18.31
N SER A 121 4.62 7.68 -17.53
CA SER A 121 3.79 8.85 -17.26
C SER A 121 4.59 10.10 -16.93
N VAL A 122 3.93 11.24 -17.09
CA VAL A 122 4.43 12.56 -16.70
C VAL A 122 3.40 13.27 -15.84
N THR A 123 3.85 14.22 -15.02
CA THR A 123 2.97 14.95 -14.09
C THR A 123 3.15 16.45 -14.22
N THR A 124 2.13 17.19 -13.76
CA THR A 124 2.18 18.67 -13.72
C THR A 124 3.23 19.23 -12.75
N LYS A 125 3.75 18.40 -11.84
CA LYS A 125 4.86 18.76 -10.94
C LYS A 125 6.24 18.41 -11.50
N GLY A 126 6.33 18.03 -12.79
CA GLY A 126 7.60 17.74 -13.46
C GLY A 126 8.20 16.36 -13.13
N ILE A 127 7.40 15.45 -12.58
CA ILE A 127 7.81 14.06 -12.38
C ILE A 127 7.68 13.32 -13.71
N ILE A 128 8.71 12.55 -14.08
CA ILE A 128 8.71 11.61 -15.20
C ILE A 128 8.91 10.24 -14.56
N TYR A 129 8.00 9.31 -14.85
CA TYR A 129 7.94 8.05 -14.14
C TYR A 129 7.76 6.89 -15.10
N PHE A 130 8.64 5.91 -15.02
CA PHE A 130 8.51 4.61 -15.64
C PHE A 130 8.57 3.54 -14.59
N TYR A 131 7.62 2.58 -14.61
CA TYR A 131 7.67 1.44 -13.73
C TYR A 131 7.23 0.15 -14.41
N ILE A 132 7.76 -0.95 -13.90
CA ILE A 132 7.28 -2.31 -14.11
C ILE A 132 7.00 -2.89 -12.73
N ASN A 133 5.89 -3.56 -12.56
CA ASN A 133 5.61 -4.37 -11.38
C ASN A 133 4.99 -5.70 -11.77
N HIS A 134 5.24 -6.71 -10.95
CA HIS A 134 4.63 -8.02 -11.13
C HIS A 134 4.34 -8.70 -9.79
N ASN A 135 3.33 -9.57 -9.82
CA ASN A 135 3.00 -10.49 -8.76
C ASN A 135 2.57 -11.79 -9.44
N VAL A 136 3.49 -12.76 -9.51
CA VAL A 136 3.34 -13.98 -10.30
C VAL A 136 3.26 -15.19 -9.37
N TYR A 137 2.14 -15.90 -9.43
CA TYR A 137 1.92 -17.16 -8.73
C TYR A 137 2.13 -18.35 -9.67
N THR A 138 2.99 -19.28 -9.27
CA THR A 138 3.14 -20.54 -10.01
C THR A 138 1.93 -21.46 -9.79
N PRO A 139 1.73 -22.52 -10.61
CA PRO A 139 0.63 -23.47 -10.43
C PRO A 139 0.53 -24.00 -8.99
N GLY A 140 -0.69 -23.99 -8.45
CA GLY A 140 -0.95 -24.37 -7.05
C GLY A 140 -0.35 -23.43 -6.01
N ASN A 141 -0.01 -22.18 -6.37
CA ASN A 141 0.57 -21.14 -5.50
C ASN A 141 1.91 -21.51 -4.83
N LYS A 142 2.60 -22.56 -5.28
CA LYS A 142 3.85 -23.06 -4.65
C LYS A 142 4.91 -21.99 -4.49
N TRP A 143 5.01 -21.10 -5.48
CA TRP A 143 5.89 -19.95 -5.46
C TRP A 143 5.14 -18.69 -5.84
N ASN A 144 5.51 -17.59 -5.23
CA ASN A 144 5.06 -16.26 -5.60
C ASN A 144 6.27 -15.36 -5.81
N LEU A 145 6.35 -14.73 -6.98
CA LEU A 145 7.39 -13.76 -7.32
C LEU A 145 6.77 -12.37 -7.32
N GLN A 146 7.31 -11.47 -6.52
CA GLN A 146 6.83 -10.09 -6.39
C GLN A 146 7.99 -9.14 -6.64
N GLY A 147 7.88 -8.35 -7.68
CA GLY A 147 8.93 -7.41 -8.04
C GLY A 147 8.44 -6.09 -8.56
N ASN A 148 9.30 -5.11 -8.48
CA ASN A 148 9.12 -3.82 -9.12
C ASN A 148 10.45 -3.22 -9.59
N LEU A 149 10.37 -2.52 -10.70
CA LEU A 149 11.41 -1.64 -11.23
C LEU A 149 10.83 -0.25 -11.41
N VAL A 150 11.52 0.77 -10.90
CA VAL A 150 11.17 2.19 -11.09
C VAL A 150 12.38 2.94 -11.64
N ILE A 151 12.16 3.72 -12.67
CA ILE A 151 13.12 4.69 -13.18
C ILE A 151 12.39 6.02 -13.29
N ALA A 152 12.85 7.04 -12.56
CA ALA A 152 12.10 8.28 -12.49
C ALA A 152 13.00 9.52 -12.32
N LYS A 153 12.54 10.64 -12.89
CA LYS A 153 12.90 11.98 -12.40
C LYS A 153 11.81 12.36 -11.40
N THR A 154 12.18 12.54 -10.15
CA THR A 154 11.22 12.79 -9.05
C THR A 154 11.31 14.21 -8.53
N VAL A 155 10.17 14.71 -8.06
CA VAL A 155 10.05 15.92 -7.24
C VAL A 155 9.36 15.48 -5.95
N THR A 156 10.12 15.36 -4.87
CA THR A 156 9.61 14.88 -3.57
C THR A 156 9.45 16.07 -2.64
N PRO A 157 8.24 16.36 -2.14
CA PRO A 157 8.08 17.41 -1.15
C PRO A 157 8.69 16.97 0.19
N ASP A 158 9.44 17.86 0.82
CA ASP A 158 10.01 17.67 2.14
C ASP A 158 9.31 18.54 3.18
N PHE A 159 8.77 17.90 4.21
CA PHE A 159 8.06 18.53 5.32
C PHE A 159 8.78 18.34 6.67
N GLY A 160 10.03 17.90 6.66
CA GLY A 160 10.79 17.58 7.88
C GLY A 160 10.39 16.25 8.51
N LEU A 161 10.82 16.02 9.74
CA LEU A 161 10.53 14.80 10.51
C LEU A 161 9.34 14.97 11.45
N GLY A 162 8.85 13.83 11.98
CA GLY A 162 7.81 13.76 13.00
C GLY A 162 6.41 14.07 12.48
N ILE A 163 5.56 14.46 13.40
CA ILE A 163 4.13 14.69 13.18
C ILE A 163 3.69 16.14 13.40
N GLY A 164 4.65 17.10 13.49
CA GLY A 164 4.37 18.51 13.66
C GLY A 164 4.02 18.93 15.09
N GLN A 165 4.47 18.19 16.10
CA GLN A 165 4.27 18.53 17.52
C GLN A 165 5.46 19.27 18.15
N ALA A 166 6.58 19.41 17.45
CA ALA A 166 7.73 20.19 17.92
C ALA A 166 7.32 21.66 18.15
N PRO A 167 7.93 22.36 19.12
CA PRO A 167 7.67 23.78 19.35
C PRO A 167 7.88 24.60 18.07
N ALA A 168 6.95 25.52 17.80
CA ALA A 168 6.99 26.35 16.58
C ALA A 168 8.14 27.36 16.55
N THR A 169 8.74 27.65 17.70
CA THR A 169 9.81 28.65 17.85
C THR A 169 11.11 28.00 18.25
N GLY A 170 12.17 28.25 17.49
CA GLY A 170 13.53 27.84 17.78
C GLY A 170 14.37 27.63 16.52
N ASN A 171 15.66 27.84 16.66
CA ASN A 171 16.65 27.71 15.58
C ASN A 171 17.63 26.55 15.84
N THR A 172 17.29 25.62 16.74
CA THR A 172 18.13 24.43 16.94
C THR A 172 18.00 23.47 15.75
N ALA A 173 19.04 22.69 15.53
CA ALA A 173 19.05 21.69 14.45
C ALA A 173 17.82 20.75 14.54
N ASP A 174 17.43 20.33 15.75
CA ASP A 174 16.27 19.43 15.95
C ASP A 174 14.94 20.11 15.59
N GLN A 175 14.79 21.38 15.92
CA GLN A 175 13.58 22.15 15.57
C GLN A 175 13.49 22.42 14.08
N ILE A 176 14.61 22.73 13.40
CA ILE A 176 14.63 22.88 11.94
C ILE A 176 14.31 21.53 11.28
N LEU A 177 14.86 20.44 11.80
CA LEU A 177 14.63 19.08 11.30
C LEU A 177 13.17 18.65 11.45
N ALA A 178 12.52 18.97 12.56
CA ALA A 178 11.12 18.72 12.78
C ALA A 178 10.19 19.59 11.92
N ASN A 179 10.66 20.76 11.45
CA ASN A 179 9.91 21.69 10.58
C ASN A 179 8.44 21.88 11.04
N PRO A 180 8.20 22.44 12.24
CA PRO A 180 6.87 22.44 12.86
C PRO A 180 5.81 23.20 12.04
N GLU A 181 6.23 24.15 11.20
CA GLU A 181 5.35 24.89 10.29
C GLU A 181 4.92 24.06 9.06
N ARG A 182 5.51 22.88 8.85
CA ARG A 182 5.22 22.00 7.73
C ARG A 182 5.30 22.68 6.35
N LYS A 183 6.25 23.58 6.19
CA LYS A 183 6.53 24.19 4.88
C LYS A 183 7.22 23.18 3.98
N GLY A 184 6.51 22.74 2.93
CA GLY A 184 7.06 21.79 1.96
C GLY A 184 8.15 22.44 1.10
N ARG A 185 9.29 21.76 0.97
CA ARG A 185 10.38 22.12 0.05
C ARG A 185 10.52 21.04 -1.01
N ALA A 186 10.75 21.43 -2.27
CA ALA A 186 10.91 20.46 -3.34
C ALA A 186 12.33 19.90 -3.34
N LEU A 187 12.45 18.57 -3.34
CA LEU A 187 13.69 17.82 -3.57
C LEU A 187 13.60 17.15 -4.93
N HIS A 188 14.42 17.58 -5.87
CA HIS A 188 14.54 16.98 -7.19
C HIS A 188 15.57 15.87 -7.15
N SER A 189 15.34 14.76 -7.88
CA SER A 189 16.35 13.70 -8.02
C SER A 189 16.07 12.76 -9.16
N LEU A 190 17.10 12.07 -9.63
CA LEU A 190 16.97 10.88 -10.44
C LEU A 190 16.85 9.67 -9.49
N TYR A 191 15.86 8.83 -9.72
CA TYR A 191 15.56 7.68 -8.86
C TYR A 191 15.53 6.39 -9.66
N PHE A 192 16.27 5.42 -9.18
CA PHE A 192 16.24 4.03 -9.62
C PHE A 192 15.88 3.17 -8.40
N ASN A 193 14.85 2.35 -8.55
CA ASN A 193 14.48 1.34 -7.58
C ASN A 193 14.29 0.00 -8.29
N PHE A 194 14.92 -1.02 -7.77
CA PHE A 194 14.67 -2.41 -8.13
C PHE A 194 14.44 -3.21 -6.87
N ARG A 195 13.37 -3.96 -6.84
CA ARG A 195 13.03 -4.84 -5.73
C ARG A 195 12.46 -6.13 -6.28
N GLU A 196 12.99 -7.26 -5.81
CA GLU A 196 12.52 -8.58 -6.16
C GLU A 196 12.45 -9.45 -4.92
N LYS A 197 11.32 -10.12 -4.73
CA LYS A 197 11.07 -11.07 -3.64
C LYS A 197 10.55 -12.38 -4.20
N VAL A 198 11.10 -13.49 -3.74
CA VAL A 198 10.64 -14.84 -4.05
C VAL A 198 10.07 -15.44 -2.77
N TYR A 199 8.82 -15.78 -2.80
CA TYR A 199 8.11 -16.44 -1.71
C TYR A 199 7.84 -17.90 -2.05
N LYS A 200 7.95 -18.76 -1.06
CA LYS A 200 7.54 -20.17 -1.10
C LYS A 200 6.33 -20.35 -0.19
N GLU A 201 5.27 -20.97 -0.69
CA GLU A 201 4.14 -21.39 0.14
C GLU A 201 4.61 -22.55 1.02
N ILE A 202 4.47 -22.41 2.33
CA ILE A 202 4.84 -23.42 3.33
C ILE A 202 3.61 -24.05 3.98
N ASP A 203 2.49 -23.35 3.95
CA ASP A 203 1.16 -23.82 4.31
C ASP A 203 0.14 -23.00 3.54
N LYS A 204 -1.12 -23.44 3.49
CA LYS A 204 -2.20 -22.79 2.72
C LYS A 204 -2.30 -21.31 3.02
N GLY A 205 -1.94 -20.49 2.05
CA GLY A 205 -1.92 -19.03 2.14
C GLY A 205 -0.79 -18.44 2.99
N LEU A 206 0.11 -19.28 3.54
CA LEU A 206 1.29 -18.85 4.31
C LEU A 206 2.56 -18.99 3.48
N PHE A 207 3.25 -17.88 3.30
CA PHE A 207 4.44 -17.77 2.47
C PHE A 207 5.63 -17.25 3.28
N VAL A 208 6.80 -17.80 3.02
CA VAL A 208 8.09 -17.28 3.50
C VAL A 208 8.91 -16.87 2.30
N GLY A 209 9.48 -15.69 2.32
CA GLY A 209 10.18 -15.11 1.20
C GLY A 209 11.49 -14.43 1.55
N ALA A 210 12.36 -14.39 0.56
CA ALA A 210 13.59 -13.63 0.57
C ALA A 210 13.74 -12.83 -0.72
N GLY A 211 14.55 -11.79 -0.70
CA GLY A 211 14.73 -10.96 -1.87
C GLY A 211 15.84 -9.93 -1.73
N VAL A 212 15.91 -9.07 -2.73
CA VAL A 212 16.86 -7.97 -2.80
C VAL A 212 16.15 -6.66 -3.09
N SER A 213 16.73 -5.55 -2.62
CA SER A 213 16.27 -4.21 -2.89
C SER A 213 17.46 -3.31 -3.21
N PHE A 214 17.33 -2.53 -4.28
CA PHE A 214 18.28 -1.51 -4.70
C PHE A 214 17.53 -0.19 -4.85
N ASP A 215 17.80 0.76 -3.97
CA ASP A 215 17.27 2.12 -4.03
C ASP A 215 18.45 3.07 -4.23
N ILE A 216 18.48 3.73 -5.39
CA ILE A 216 19.60 4.59 -5.81
C ILE A 216 19.05 5.95 -6.18
N ARG A 217 19.56 6.99 -5.55
CA ARG A 217 19.27 8.38 -5.94
C ARG A 217 20.54 9.12 -6.31
N ARG A 218 20.40 9.97 -7.32
CA ARG A 218 21.47 10.81 -7.86
C ARG A 218 20.91 12.20 -8.17
N ASN A 219 21.80 13.18 -8.23
CA ASN A 219 21.48 14.55 -8.57
C ASN A 219 20.36 15.07 -7.66
N ILE A 220 20.54 14.91 -6.34
CA ILE A 220 19.57 15.41 -5.38
C ILE A 220 19.83 16.91 -5.21
N GLU A 221 18.81 17.70 -5.54
CA GLU A 221 18.87 19.15 -5.49
C GLU A 221 17.69 19.70 -4.69
N GLU A 222 17.96 20.62 -3.81
CA GLU A 222 16.99 21.37 -3.04
C GLU A 222 16.69 22.71 -3.70
N GLY A 223 15.41 23.05 -3.86
CA GLY A 223 14.97 24.34 -4.41
C GLY A 223 15.12 25.51 -3.43
N THR A 224 16.19 25.54 -2.64
CA THR A 224 16.45 26.57 -1.62
C THR A 224 17.87 27.14 -1.75
N SER A 225 18.11 28.29 -1.12
CA SER A 225 19.44 28.90 -1.07
C SER A 225 20.48 27.94 -0.49
N ALA A 226 21.65 27.87 -1.10
CA ALA A 226 22.71 26.91 -0.76
C ALA A 226 23.13 26.92 0.72
N ASN A 227 23.02 28.06 1.38
CA ASN A 227 23.44 28.26 2.78
C ASN A 227 22.33 28.15 3.82
N SER A 228 21.07 27.87 3.40
CA SER A 228 19.97 27.74 4.37
C SER A 228 20.01 26.36 5.04
N PRO A 229 19.97 26.26 6.37
CA PRO A 229 19.79 24.99 7.05
C PRO A 229 18.39 24.46 6.73
N THR A 230 18.32 23.21 6.27
CA THR A 230 17.06 22.53 5.92
C THR A 230 17.01 21.18 6.59
N PRO A 231 15.81 20.58 6.79
CA PRO A 231 15.70 19.25 7.37
C PRO A 231 16.56 18.21 6.62
N TYR A 232 16.57 18.27 5.30
CA TYR A 232 17.35 17.36 4.46
C TYR A 232 18.88 17.51 4.73
N LYS A 233 19.40 18.74 4.73
CA LYS A 233 20.83 18.99 4.96
C LYS A 233 21.27 18.60 6.37
N ILE A 234 20.52 19.01 7.39
CA ILE A 234 20.82 18.71 8.79
C ILE A 234 20.84 17.19 9.04
N TYR A 235 19.87 16.46 8.51
CA TYR A 235 19.83 15.01 8.66
C TYR A 235 21.03 14.35 8.00
N ASN A 236 21.35 14.72 6.76
CA ASN A 236 22.46 14.14 6.02
C ASN A 236 23.81 14.43 6.70
N GLU A 237 24.03 15.65 7.21
CA GLU A 237 25.22 16.02 7.98
C GLU A 237 25.32 15.19 9.28
N ARG A 238 24.20 15.10 10.03
CA ARG A 238 24.14 14.35 11.30
C ARG A 238 24.46 12.88 11.13
N TYR A 239 23.93 12.28 10.08
CA TYR A 239 24.11 10.84 9.82
C TYR A 239 25.21 10.53 8.80
N GLY A 240 25.94 11.54 8.32
CA GLY A 240 27.06 11.37 7.39
C GLY A 240 26.64 10.79 6.03
N PHE A 241 25.54 11.27 5.45
CA PHE A 241 25.16 11.02 4.07
C PHE A 241 25.62 12.16 3.15
N ALA A 242 25.92 11.82 1.89
CA ALA A 242 26.18 12.82 0.86
C ALA A 242 24.90 13.61 0.54
N GLN A 243 25.07 14.90 0.18
CA GLN A 243 23.93 15.78 -0.11
C GLN A 243 23.32 15.55 -1.49
N ASP A 244 24.12 15.07 -2.46
CA ASP A 244 23.75 14.96 -3.87
C ASP A 244 23.31 13.56 -4.29
N LYS A 245 23.58 12.53 -3.45
CA LYS A 245 23.34 11.12 -3.81
C LYS A 245 23.32 10.20 -2.62
N TYR A 246 22.70 9.03 -2.80
CA TYR A 246 22.85 7.89 -1.89
C TYR A 246 22.47 6.57 -2.59
N THR A 247 22.80 5.49 -1.92
CA THR A 247 22.32 4.13 -2.22
C THR A 247 21.79 3.48 -0.94
N ALA A 248 20.71 2.73 -1.06
CA ALA A 248 20.14 1.91 0.01
C ALA A 248 19.84 0.52 -0.55
N ASN A 249 20.88 -0.31 -0.60
CA ASN A 249 20.83 -1.66 -1.17
C ASN A 249 20.83 -2.69 -0.06
N GLY A 250 19.96 -3.68 -0.13
CA GLY A 250 19.84 -4.63 0.96
C GLY A 250 19.08 -5.91 0.61
N LEU A 251 19.12 -6.81 1.58
CA LEU A 251 18.38 -8.07 1.57
C LEU A 251 16.99 -7.86 2.18
N LEU A 252 16.03 -8.62 1.70
CA LEU A 252 14.66 -8.65 2.17
C LEU A 252 14.33 -10.04 2.70
N PHE A 253 13.63 -10.11 3.83
CA PHE A 253 13.08 -11.33 4.40
C PHE A 253 11.66 -11.05 4.86
N ASN A 254 10.69 -11.84 4.39
CA ASN A 254 9.29 -11.61 4.68
C ASN A 254 8.57 -12.91 5.02
N ILE A 255 7.56 -12.79 5.89
CA ILE A 255 6.52 -13.79 6.11
C ILE A 255 5.21 -13.14 5.70
N GLN A 256 4.44 -13.79 4.83
CA GLN A 256 3.17 -13.29 4.32
C GLN A 256 2.08 -14.34 4.51
N TYR A 257 0.93 -13.90 5.02
CA TYR A 257 -0.28 -14.74 5.11
C TYR A 257 -1.44 -14.06 4.44
N THR A 258 -2.18 -14.79 3.57
CA THR A 258 -3.32 -14.22 2.88
C THR A 258 -4.47 -15.23 2.72
N THR A 259 -5.67 -14.80 3.10
CA THR A 259 -6.92 -15.51 2.84
C THR A 259 -7.92 -14.63 2.09
N ARG A 260 -7.43 -13.54 1.46
CA ARG A 260 -8.29 -12.63 0.69
C ARG A 260 -8.94 -13.34 -0.48
N ASP A 261 -10.24 -13.08 -0.69
CA ASP A 261 -11.00 -13.60 -1.81
C ASP A 261 -10.63 -12.93 -3.15
N ASN A 262 -10.05 -11.73 -3.11
CA ASN A 262 -9.55 -11.01 -4.29
C ASN A 262 -8.39 -10.07 -3.89
N LEU A 263 -7.39 -9.92 -4.78
CA LEU A 263 -6.20 -9.10 -4.51
C LEU A 263 -6.45 -7.60 -4.73
N ASN A 264 -7.36 -7.21 -5.64
CA ASN A 264 -7.62 -5.82 -6.00
C ASN A 264 -8.73 -5.18 -5.14
N ARG A 265 -9.80 -5.97 -4.86
CA ARG A 265 -10.95 -5.52 -4.07
C ARG A 265 -11.46 -6.69 -3.25
N ALA A 266 -10.85 -6.91 -2.10
CA ALA A 266 -11.28 -7.95 -1.17
C ALA A 266 -12.59 -7.57 -0.49
N TYR A 267 -13.50 -8.55 -0.38
CA TYR A 267 -14.72 -8.44 0.41
C TYR A 267 -14.57 -9.11 1.77
N LYS A 268 -13.76 -10.15 1.83
CA LYS A 268 -13.48 -10.90 3.06
C LYS A 268 -12.03 -11.42 3.08
N GLY A 269 -11.61 -11.81 4.27
CA GLY A 269 -10.29 -12.40 4.47
C GLY A 269 -9.33 -11.51 5.22
N ILE A 270 -8.10 -11.95 5.29
CA ILE A 270 -7.02 -11.29 6.00
C ILE A 270 -5.76 -11.26 5.11
N TYR A 271 -4.96 -10.25 5.28
CA TYR A 271 -3.61 -10.16 4.73
C TYR A 271 -2.66 -9.69 5.83
N VAL A 272 -1.56 -10.39 5.99
CA VAL A 272 -0.47 -10.01 6.89
C VAL A 272 0.83 -10.16 6.12
N ASP A 273 1.67 -9.15 6.17
CA ASP A 273 3.07 -9.21 5.71
C ASP A 273 3.94 -8.60 6.80
N ALA A 274 4.94 -9.34 7.25
CA ALA A 274 5.93 -8.87 8.20
C ALA A 274 7.32 -9.17 7.64
N GLY A 275 8.20 -8.18 7.63
CA GLY A 275 9.49 -8.37 7.00
C GLY A 275 10.60 -7.47 7.50
N PHE A 276 11.80 -7.91 7.21
CA PHE A 276 13.04 -7.16 7.47
C PHE A 276 13.66 -6.72 6.16
N ARG A 277 14.18 -5.51 6.16
CA ARG A 277 15.10 -4.99 5.15
C ARG A 277 16.44 -4.69 5.81
N ALA A 278 17.48 -5.39 5.38
CA ALA A 278 18.84 -5.24 5.88
C ALA A 278 19.70 -4.58 4.81
N ASN A 279 19.83 -3.25 4.85
CA ASN A 279 20.74 -2.52 3.98
C ASN A 279 22.19 -2.84 4.35
N GLN A 280 23.03 -3.13 3.36
CA GLN A 280 24.38 -3.63 3.58
C GLN A 280 25.43 -2.90 2.73
N SER A 281 26.50 -2.42 3.36
CA SER A 281 27.58 -1.70 2.67
C SER A 281 28.29 -2.56 1.65
N TRP A 282 28.41 -3.87 1.88
CA TRP A 282 29.01 -4.79 0.91
C TRP A 282 28.14 -4.99 -0.36
N MET A 283 26.84 -4.63 -0.31
CA MET A 283 25.96 -4.54 -1.49
C MET A 283 26.00 -3.14 -2.13
N GLY A 284 26.88 -2.26 -1.68
CA GLY A 284 27.00 -0.88 -2.15
C GLY A 284 26.00 0.08 -1.50
N SER A 285 25.39 -0.26 -0.36
CA SER A 285 24.60 0.68 0.43
C SER A 285 25.47 1.76 1.06
N SER A 286 25.00 3.01 1.10
CA SER A 286 25.70 4.12 1.72
C SER A 286 25.97 3.88 3.21
N LYS A 287 25.07 3.18 3.89
CA LYS A 287 25.21 2.77 5.30
C LYS A 287 24.47 1.45 5.56
N ASN A 288 24.89 0.75 6.61
CA ASN A 288 24.14 -0.41 7.12
C ASN A 288 22.91 0.07 7.88
N ALA A 289 21.80 -0.61 7.69
CA ALA A 289 20.56 -0.36 8.43
C ALA A 289 19.72 -1.64 8.50
N LEU A 290 18.97 -1.81 9.57
CA LEU A 290 17.98 -2.85 9.72
C LEU A 290 16.62 -2.19 9.97
N GLN A 291 15.68 -2.38 9.06
CA GLN A 291 14.29 -1.94 9.18
C GLN A 291 13.36 -3.14 9.32
N PHE A 292 12.33 -3.00 10.14
CA PHE A 292 11.23 -3.95 10.28
C PHE A 292 9.97 -3.29 9.72
N THR A 293 9.20 -4.02 8.90
CA THR A 293 7.94 -3.55 8.31
C THR A 293 6.80 -4.50 8.64
N THR A 294 5.60 -3.94 8.80
CA THR A 294 4.37 -4.70 9.01
C THR A 294 3.28 -4.15 8.09
N ASP A 295 2.45 -5.04 7.54
CA ASP A 295 1.25 -4.70 6.78
C ASP A 295 0.14 -5.68 7.18
N PHE A 296 -0.87 -5.20 7.86
CA PHE A 296 -2.01 -5.97 8.32
C PHE A 296 -3.28 -5.39 7.70
N ARG A 297 -4.07 -6.26 7.06
CA ARG A 297 -5.35 -5.87 6.45
C ARG A 297 -6.41 -6.91 6.78
N LYS A 298 -7.61 -6.44 7.15
CA LYS A 298 -8.76 -7.30 7.44
C LYS A 298 -10.00 -6.76 6.74
N TYR A 299 -10.79 -7.67 6.17
CA TYR A 299 -11.98 -7.33 5.42
C TYR A 299 -13.17 -8.14 5.96
N PHE A 300 -14.28 -7.45 6.19
CA PHE A 300 -15.52 -8.01 6.69
C PHE A 300 -16.64 -7.63 5.75
N SER A 301 -17.19 -8.61 5.02
CA SER A 301 -18.45 -8.41 4.31
C SER A 301 -19.60 -8.38 5.31
N LEU A 302 -20.42 -7.33 5.24
CA LEU A 302 -21.55 -7.12 6.15
C LEU A 302 -22.83 -7.78 5.65
N SER A 303 -22.84 -8.31 4.41
CA SER A 303 -24.02 -8.86 3.79
C SER A 303 -23.67 -10.09 2.95
N THR A 304 -24.44 -11.15 3.10
CA THR A 304 -24.31 -12.35 2.27
C THR A 304 -24.93 -12.19 0.89
N SER A 305 -25.98 -11.37 0.77
CA SER A 305 -26.66 -11.08 -0.50
C SER A 305 -25.96 -9.99 -1.32
N ARG A 306 -25.29 -9.06 -0.65
CA ARG A 306 -24.51 -7.97 -1.27
C ARG A 306 -23.13 -7.88 -0.61
N PRO A 307 -22.20 -8.77 -0.97
CA PRO A 307 -20.89 -8.90 -0.30
C PRO A 307 -20.00 -7.66 -0.48
N GLU A 308 -20.36 -6.71 -1.33
CA GLU A 308 -19.68 -5.44 -1.57
C GLU A 308 -19.81 -4.45 -0.41
N HIS A 309 -20.77 -4.66 0.53
CA HIS A 309 -20.81 -3.95 1.80
C HIS A 309 -19.67 -4.45 2.69
N VAL A 310 -18.60 -3.72 2.76
CA VAL A 310 -17.36 -4.14 3.43
C VAL A 310 -16.91 -3.11 4.44
N ILE A 311 -16.63 -3.56 5.67
CA ILE A 311 -15.75 -2.85 6.57
C ILE A 311 -14.34 -3.41 6.36
N ALA A 312 -13.40 -2.54 6.05
CA ALA A 312 -11.99 -2.88 5.87
C ALA A 312 -11.12 -2.13 6.87
N PHE A 313 -10.14 -2.84 7.41
CA PHE A 313 -9.14 -2.27 8.31
C PHE A 313 -7.75 -2.52 7.75
N TRP A 314 -6.90 -1.48 7.83
CA TRP A 314 -5.49 -1.53 7.44
C TRP A 314 -4.62 -0.93 8.54
N ASN A 315 -3.53 -1.63 8.89
CA ASN A 315 -2.44 -1.08 9.66
C ASN A 315 -1.13 -1.36 8.94
N TRP A 316 -0.33 -0.33 8.76
CA TRP A 316 1.00 -0.42 8.17
C TRP A 316 2.02 0.28 9.06
N GLY A 317 3.16 -0.38 9.27
CA GLY A 317 4.24 0.14 10.10
C GLY A 317 5.61 -0.09 9.48
N SER A 318 6.53 0.82 9.76
CA SER A 318 7.94 0.65 9.39
C SER A 318 8.84 1.29 10.46
N TYR A 319 9.81 0.53 10.92
CA TYR A 319 10.58 0.81 12.11
C TYR A 319 12.06 0.57 11.84
N LEU A 320 12.89 1.60 11.94
CA LEU A 320 14.34 1.46 11.94
C LEU A 320 14.77 0.86 13.28
N LEU A 321 15.39 -0.32 13.24
CA LEU A 321 15.84 -1.04 14.43
C LEU A 321 17.31 -0.73 14.75
N SER A 322 18.14 -0.53 13.71
CA SER A 322 19.55 -0.18 13.89
C SER A 322 20.12 0.48 12.64
N GLY A 323 21.23 1.18 12.80
CA GLY A 323 21.91 1.89 11.72
C GLY A 323 21.24 3.19 11.31
N ALA A 324 21.44 3.62 10.08
CA ALA A 324 20.84 4.82 9.52
C ALA A 324 20.40 4.58 8.06
N VAL A 325 19.25 5.11 7.70
CA VAL A 325 18.73 5.11 6.31
C VAL A 325 18.83 6.52 5.74
N PRO A 326 18.99 6.67 4.41
CA PRO A 326 18.98 8.00 3.78
C PRO A 326 17.66 8.74 4.03
N TYR A 327 17.71 10.05 4.12
CA TYR A 327 16.54 10.91 4.45
C TYR A 327 15.29 10.65 3.60
N LEU A 328 15.46 10.46 2.28
CA LEU A 328 14.34 10.20 1.38
C LEU A 328 13.80 8.76 1.45
N GLU A 329 14.50 7.85 2.15
CA GLU A 329 14.06 6.47 2.42
C GLU A 329 13.46 6.30 3.83
N LEU A 330 13.38 7.38 4.62
CA LEU A 330 12.66 7.37 5.89
C LEU A 330 11.18 7.02 5.68
N SER A 331 10.65 6.27 6.62
CA SER A 331 9.25 5.83 6.60
C SER A 331 8.29 6.98 6.87
N GLY A 332 7.11 6.97 6.26
CA GLY A 332 6.16 8.07 6.42
C GLY A 332 4.91 7.93 5.56
N THR A 333 4.14 9.00 5.50
CA THR A 333 2.92 9.13 4.68
C THR A 333 3.19 8.74 3.23
N ALA A 334 2.38 7.84 2.68
CA ALA A 334 2.49 7.29 1.32
C ALA A 334 3.88 6.72 0.98
N LYS A 335 4.54 6.09 1.98
CA LYS A 335 5.80 5.35 1.83
C LYS A 335 5.61 3.83 1.95
N ASP A 336 4.38 3.37 2.09
CA ASP A 336 4.00 1.97 1.95
C ASP A 336 4.28 1.47 0.51
N PRO A 337 4.36 0.15 0.26
CA PRO A 337 4.64 -0.40 -1.07
C PRO A 337 3.67 0.03 -2.18
N GLY A 338 2.43 0.40 -1.81
CA GLY A 338 1.39 0.87 -2.73
C GLY A 338 1.34 2.38 -2.90
N PHE A 339 2.08 3.16 -2.11
CA PHE A 339 2.02 4.63 -2.03
C PHE A 339 0.61 5.16 -1.74
N ARG A 340 -0.14 4.47 -0.86
CA ARG A 340 -1.56 4.68 -0.59
C ARG A 340 -1.88 5.14 0.83
N SER A 341 -0.97 4.93 1.80
CA SER A 341 -1.18 5.36 3.18
C SER A 341 -1.27 6.87 3.31
N GLY A 342 -2.10 7.35 4.24
CA GLY A 342 -2.18 8.77 4.59
C GLY A 342 -3.00 9.61 3.63
N ARG A 343 -4.12 9.09 3.10
CA ARG A 343 -5.08 9.90 2.34
C ARG A 343 -5.48 11.15 3.15
N GLY A 344 -5.50 12.31 2.49
CA GLY A 344 -5.62 13.63 3.09
C GLY A 344 -4.30 14.41 3.14
N TYR A 345 -3.16 13.71 2.98
CA TYR A 345 -1.83 14.30 3.08
C TYR A 345 -0.97 14.03 1.83
N THR A 346 0.03 14.87 1.65
CA THR A 346 1.05 14.71 0.62
C THR A 346 2.07 13.64 1.04
N THR A 347 2.70 12.96 0.08
CA THR A 347 3.76 11.97 0.34
C THR A 347 4.87 12.57 1.23
N GLY A 348 5.25 11.85 2.28
CA GLY A 348 6.28 12.28 3.22
C GLY A 348 5.87 13.44 4.12
N TYR A 349 4.56 13.77 4.21
CA TYR A 349 4.07 14.86 5.07
C TYR A 349 4.41 14.61 6.54
N PHE A 350 4.22 13.39 7.01
CA PHE A 350 4.74 12.88 8.27
C PHE A 350 5.74 11.79 7.97
N LYS A 351 6.91 11.83 8.58
CA LYS A 351 7.93 10.81 8.43
C LYS A 351 8.87 10.78 9.63
N GLY A 352 9.49 9.62 9.84
CA GLY A 352 10.44 9.42 10.91
C GLY A 352 11.26 8.15 10.69
N THR A 353 12.12 7.84 11.61
CA THR A 353 12.81 6.53 11.67
C THR A 353 11.84 5.42 12.08
N GLN A 354 10.73 5.80 12.71
CA GLN A 354 9.62 4.93 13.06
C GLN A 354 8.31 5.61 12.64
N TYR A 355 7.44 4.86 11.99
CA TYR A 355 6.17 5.34 11.49
C TYR A 355 5.12 4.24 11.57
N ASN A 356 3.89 4.61 11.96
CA ASN A 356 2.74 3.72 11.92
C ASN A 356 1.50 4.45 11.38
N TYR A 357 0.72 3.72 10.64
CA TYR A 357 -0.50 4.14 10.00
C TYR A 357 -1.62 3.14 10.26
N SER A 358 -2.83 3.63 10.54
CA SER A 358 -4.03 2.82 10.63
C SER A 358 -5.16 3.47 9.87
N GLU A 359 -5.98 2.67 9.16
CA GLU A 359 -7.15 3.16 8.44
C GLU A 359 -8.31 2.18 8.58
N ILE A 360 -9.51 2.73 8.70
CA ILE A 360 -10.77 2.01 8.59
C ILE A 360 -11.57 2.58 7.42
N GLU A 361 -12.13 1.71 6.59
CA GLU A 361 -13.01 2.05 5.48
C GLU A 361 -14.35 1.36 5.59
N TYR A 362 -15.42 2.06 5.22
CA TYR A 362 -16.69 1.45 4.87
C TYR A 362 -16.93 1.63 3.38
N ARG A 363 -17.01 0.52 2.65
CA ARG A 363 -17.30 0.42 1.22
C ARG A 363 -18.74 -0.04 1.04
N PHE A 364 -19.48 0.63 0.18
CA PHE A 364 -20.91 0.33 -0.03
C PHE A 364 -21.30 0.49 -1.50
N PRO A 365 -22.13 -0.43 -2.06
CA PRO A 365 -22.65 -0.29 -3.40
C PRO A 365 -23.71 0.82 -3.44
N ILE A 366 -23.71 1.60 -4.52
CA ILE A 366 -24.73 2.62 -4.81
C ILE A 366 -25.74 2.06 -5.81
N THR A 367 -25.27 1.42 -6.88
CA THR A 367 -26.11 0.82 -7.89
C THR A 367 -26.26 -0.69 -7.69
N ASN A 368 -27.38 -1.27 -8.15
CA ASN A 368 -27.63 -2.71 -8.00
C ASN A 368 -26.72 -3.59 -8.87
N ASN A 369 -26.21 -3.05 -9.97
CA ASN A 369 -25.27 -3.72 -10.88
C ASN A 369 -23.81 -3.51 -10.51
N ASN A 370 -23.51 -2.95 -9.33
CA ASN A 370 -22.19 -2.64 -8.82
C ASN A 370 -21.34 -1.67 -9.68
N PHE A 371 -21.94 -1.02 -10.69
CA PHE A 371 -21.23 -0.05 -11.52
C PHE A 371 -20.72 1.12 -10.71
N LEU A 372 -21.56 1.66 -9.82
CA LEU A 372 -21.20 2.75 -8.94
C LEU A 372 -21.25 2.29 -7.48
N SER A 373 -20.19 2.58 -6.75
CA SER A 373 -20.09 2.36 -5.30
C SER A 373 -19.40 3.53 -4.60
N GLY A 374 -19.53 3.60 -3.29
CA GLY A 374 -18.96 4.65 -2.45
C GLY A 374 -18.03 4.09 -1.40
N VAL A 375 -17.25 4.98 -0.81
CA VAL A 375 -16.39 4.71 0.34
C VAL A 375 -16.40 5.92 1.29
N THR A 376 -16.34 5.63 2.58
CA THR A 376 -15.93 6.59 3.62
C THR A 376 -14.77 6.00 4.39
N PHE A 377 -13.85 6.84 4.85
CA PHE A 377 -12.66 6.37 5.55
C PHE A 377 -12.19 7.35 6.61
N PHE A 378 -11.52 6.79 7.59
CA PHE A 378 -10.81 7.52 8.63
C PHE A 378 -9.46 6.86 8.86
N ASN A 379 -8.40 7.69 8.93
CA ASN A 379 -7.06 7.22 9.20
C ASN A 379 -6.35 8.01 10.31
N LEU A 380 -5.37 7.35 10.91
CA LEU A 380 -4.50 7.90 11.94
C LEU A 380 -3.04 7.60 11.58
N GLN A 381 -2.18 8.57 11.78
CA GLN A 381 -0.75 8.47 11.54
C GLN A 381 0.03 8.89 12.78
N THR A 382 1.17 8.24 13.02
CA THR A 382 2.12 8.60 14.07
C THR A 382 3.54 8.38 13.57
N ALA A 383 4.45 9.24 13.97
CA ALA A 383 5.87 9.14 13.68
C ALA A 383 6.68 9.73 14.83
N ASN A 384 7.88 9.21 15.03
CA ASN A 384 8.85 9.85 15.91
C ASN A 384 9.58 10.99 15.18
N ASP A 385 10.16 11.89 15.97
CA ASP A 385 11.11 12.89 15.50
C ASP A 385 12.40 12.85 16.33
N GLU A 386 13.29 13.81 16.09
CA GLU A 386 14.52 13.97 16.85
C GLU A 386 14.44 15.13 17.86
N ALA A 387 13.30 15.81 17.93
CA ALA A 387 13.02 16.88 18.91
C ALA A 387 12.34 16.35 20.21
N GLY A 388 12.23 15.02 20.33
CA GLY A 388 11.74 14.34 21.54
C GLY A 388 10.42 13.59 21.41
N THR A 389 9.68 13.79 20.32
CA THR A 389 8.42 13.04 20.09
C THR A 389 8.68 11.57 19.82
N LYS A 390 8.05 10.68 20.56
CA LYS A 390 8.13 9.22 20.38
C LYS A 390 7.01 8.70 19.50
N LEU A 391 7.25 7.53 18.91
CA LEU A 391 6.18 6.81 18.21
C LEU A 391 5.03 6.48 19.16
N PHE A 392 3.80 6.62 18.69
CA PHE A 392 2.54 6.42 19.43
C PHE A 392 2.21 7.46 20.52
N GLU A 393 3.05 8.48 20.70
CA GLU A 393 2.79 9.54 21.65
C GLU A 393 1.71 10.49 21.14
N HIS A 394 1.76 10.81 19.86
CA HIS A 394 0.79 11.68 19.20
C HIS A 394 0.30 11.08 17.89
N TRP A 395 -0.95 11.41 17.52
CA TRP A 395 -1.60 10.92 16.33
C TRP A 395 -2.18 12.06 15.49
N GLN A 396 -2.08 11.94 14.18
CA GLN A 396 -2.64 12.88 13.23
C GLN A 396 -3.74 12.22 12.39
N PRO A 397 -4.98 12.73 12.46
CA PRO A 397 -6.10 12.17 11.72
C PRO A 397 -6.11 12.60 10.26
N GLY A 398 -6.64 11.71 9.40
CA GLY A 398 -7.12 12.04 8.07
C GLY A 398 -8.47 11.35 7.84
N TYR A 399 -9.35 11.96 7.07
CA TYR A 399 -10.68 11.42 6.81
C TYR A 399 -11.19 11.88 5.46
N GLY A 400 -12.15 11.15 4.93
CA GLY A 400 -12.71 11.48 3.63
C GLY A 400 -13.75 10.49 3.15
N GLY A 401 -14.10 10.68 1.89
CA GLY A 401 -15.01 9.81 1.18
C GLY A 401 -14.73 9.85 -0.33
N GLY A 402 -15.32 8.92 -1.05
CA GLY A 402 -15.10 8.86 -2.47
C GLY A 402 -16.09 7.98 -3.22
N LEU A 403 -15.99 8.08 -4.54
CA LEU A 403 -16.76 7.30 -5.49
C LEU A 403 -15.88 6.24 -6.17
N ARG A 404 -16.51 5.16 -6.54
CA ARG A 404 -15.92 4.03 -7.25
C ARG A 404 -16.73 3.73 -8.48
N VAL A 405 -16.08 3.67 -9.64
CA VAL A 405 -16.68 3.18 -10.88
C VAL A 405 -16.03 1.84 -11.21
N LEU A 406 -16.82 0.80 -11.39
CA LEU A 406 -16.31 -0.53 -11.74
C LEU A 406 -15.70 -0.49 -13.16
N PHE A 407 -14.37 -0.48 -13.19
CA PHE A 407 -13.62 -0.39 -14.43
C PHE A 407 -13.51 -1.75 -15.14
N ASN A 408 -13.30 -2.83 -14.36
CA ASN A 408 -13.24 -4.20 -14.87
C ASN A 408 -13.85 -5.17 -13.86
N LYS A 409 -14.96 -5.79 -14.22
CA LYS A 409 -15.70 -6.74 -13.36
C LYS A 409 -14.97 -8.06 -13.14
N ALA A 410 -14.18 -8.54 -14.11
CA ALA A 410 -13.45 -9.81 -14.00
C ALA A 410 -12.32 -9.74 -12.97
N THR A 411 -11.67 -8.60 -12.83
CA THR A 411 -10.58 -8.38 -11.88
C THR A 411 -11.02 -7.62 -10.64
N ARG A 412 -12.27 -7.16 -10.58
CA ARG A 412 -12.82 -6.24 -9.55
C ARG A 412 -12.00 -4.94 -9.43
N THR A 413 -11.51 -4.44 -10.55
CA THR A 413 -10.75 -3.17 -10.59
C THR A 413 -11.72 -1.99 -10.63
N ASN A 414 -11.54 -1.03 -9.72
CA ASN A 414 -12.28 0.22 -9.69
C ASN A 414 -11.43 1.39 -10.14
N LEU A 415 -12.06 2.35 -10.81
CA LEU A 415 -11.59 3.73 -10.87
C LEU A 415 -12.07 4.42 -9.59
N CYS A 416 -11.15 4.95 -8.81
CA CYS A 416 -11.41 5.54 -7.51
C CYS A 416 -11.18 7.04 -7.56
N LEU A 417 -12.14 7.80 -7.04
CA LEU A 417 -12.04 9.25 -6.86
C LEU A 417 -12.38 9.56 -5.40
N ASP A 418 -11.37 9.89 -4.61
CA ASP A 418 -11.51 10.25 -3.21
C ASP A 418 -11.26 11.75 -3.02
N TYR A 419 -11.95 12.34 -2.07
CA TYR A 419 -11.59 13.61 -1.48
C TYR A 419 -11.35 13.44 0.01
N ALA A 420 -10.22 13.96 0.49
CA ALA A 420 -9.79 13.77 1.86
C ALA A 420 -9.28 15.06 2.49
N TRP A 421 -9.45 15.12 3.81
CA TRP A 421 -8.98 16.20 4.67
C TRP A 421 -8.01 15.64 5.69
N GLY A 422 -7.05 16.45 6.07
CA GLY A 422 -6.10 16.21 7.14
C GLY A 422 -5.92 17.45 8.01
N LYS A 423 -5.04 17.34 9.01
CA LYS A 423 -4.65 18.47 9.87
C LYS A 423 -3.74 19.45 9.12
N TYR A 424 -3.50 20.62 9.68
CA TYR A 424 -2.65 21.69 9.12
C TYR A 424 -3.07 22.17 7.72
N GLY A 425 -4.38 22.15 7.44
CA GLY A 425 -4.92 22.57 6.14
C GLY A 425 -4.67 21.57 4.99
N ALA A 426 -4.13 20.38 5.28
CA ALA A 426 -3.93 19.35 4.29
C ALA A 426 -5.27 18.83 3.75
N ARG A 427 -5.41 18.78 2.43
CA ARG A 427 -6.58 18.25 1.73
C ARG A 427 -6.28 17.99 0.27
N GLY A 428 -7.09 17.17 -0.37
CA GLY A 428 -6.96 16.98 -1.81
C GLY A 428 -7.78 15.85 -2.39
N PHE A 429 -7.79 15.84 -3.71
CA PHE A 429 -8.33 14.76 -4.52
C PHE A 429 -7.28 13.66 -4.73
N PHE A 430 -7.74 12.43 -4.74
CA PHE A 430 -6.94 11.24 -5.02
C PHE A 430 -7.67 10.41 -6.08
N LEU A 431 -7.20 10.49 -7.33
CA LEU A 431 -7.72 9.73 -8.45
C LEU A 431 -6.75 8.60 -8.80
N GLY A 432 -7.24 7.40 -8.97
CA GLY A 432 -6.42 6.25 -9.37
C GLY A 432 -7.23 4.98 -9.61
N LEU A 433 -6.54 3.93 -10.01
CA LEU A 433 -7.11 2.59 -10.17
C LEU A 433 -6.84 1.75 -8.91
N ASN A 434 -7.75 0.84 -8.59
CA ASN A 434 -7.79 -0.05 -7.43
C ASN A 434 -8.06 0.67 -6.09
N GLU A 435 -8.57 -0.11 -5.14
CA GLU A 435 -8.77 0.36 -3.76
C GLU A 435 -7.45 0.75 -3.08
N ALA A 436 -7.53 1.49 -1.99
CA ALA A 436 -6.35 1.90 -1.24
C ALA A 436 -5.60 0.69 -0.67
N PHE A 437 -6.37 -0.34 -0.24
CA PHE A 437 -5.80 -1.60 0.31
C PHE A 437 -6.76 -2.77 0.16
#